data_e167fcf9c5d914284e08b549a2d31dd6
#
_entry.id   e167fcf9c5d914284e08b549a2d31dd6
#
_cell.length_a   1.000
_cell.length_b   1.000
_cell.length_c   1.000
_cell.angle_alpha   90.00
_cell.angle_beta   90.00
_cell.angle_gamma   90.00
#
_symmetry.space_group_name_H-M   'P 1'
#
loop_
_entity.id
_entity.type
_entity.pdbx_description
1 polymer ?
#
loop_
_entity_poly.entity_id
_entity_poly.type
_entity_poly.pdbx_seq_one_letter_code
_entity_poly.pdbx_strand_id
1 'polypeptide(L)'
;MNVLESFSASYAQARGKFLAAAVAANLPVTSHIHPRAGRDGEALAMDVVLDGSPDAKRLLIVSSACHGVEGFCGSGVQVFALHDEAWREQARAQGVAVLYVHALNPFGFSHVRRVTHENVDLNRNFQDFSKPLPVNEAYRALQPLLLPEHWPPDADNAQAVARFIETKGMIAFQAAVSRGQHEFADGLFFGGTAPTWSNQTIRQVLRDSAQKARRIAWIDLHTGLGPTGVGERIFACKDDQAALERAREWWGGKGATPVTSIYDGSSTSAFLTGLMWMSVYQECPQAEYTGLAIEYGTQPFAQVTQALRAEHWLNNHPEAPAALARQIKQQMMDAFYTDTDAWKERIISQARQALVQAAAGLSS
;
A
#
# COMPACT_ATOMS: atom_id res chain seq x y z
N MET A 1 7.81 -23.00 -6.26
CA MET A 1 6.39 -22.62 -6.48
C MET A 1 6.26 -21.95 -7.84
N ASN A 2 5.20 -22.25 -8.60
CA ASN A 2 4.88 -21.50 -9.81
C ASN A 2 4.43 -20.09 -9.40
N VAL A 3 4.83 -19.07 -10.17
CA VAL A 3 4.47 -17.66 -9.94
C VAL A 3 2.96 -17.46 -9.75
N LEU A 4 2.16 -18.07 -10.63
CA LEU A 4 0.71 -17.91 -10.63
C LEU A 4 0.04 -18.48 -9.38
N GLU A 5 0.60 -19.52 -8.80
CA GLU A 5 0.09 -20.16 -7.60
C GLU A 5 0.24 -19.29 -6.34
N SER A 6 1.12 -18.26 -6.35
CA SER A 6 1.30 -17.36 -5.22
C SER A 6 0.14 -16.35 -5.06
N PHE A 7 -0.58 -16.06 -6.15
CA PHE A 7 -1.71 -15.13 -6.14
C PHE A 7 -3.02 -15.79 -5.70
N SER A 8 -3.99 -14.99 -5.29
CA SER A 8 -5.23 -15.45 -4.65
C SER A 8 -6.45 -14.67 -5.12
N ALA A 9 -7.63 -15.30 -5.06
CA ALA A 9 -8.91 -14.70 -5.46
C ALA A 9 -9.70 -14.10 -4.27
N SER A 10 -9.24 -14.29 -3.03
CA SER A 10 -9.86 -13.73 -1.83
C SER A 10 -8.81 -13.49 -0.74
N TYR A 11 -9.14 -12.63 0.24
CA TYR A 11 -8.31 -12.43 1.42
C TYR A 11 -8.08 -13.74 2.19
N ALA A 12 -9.14 -14.52 2.40
CA ALA A 12 -9.04 -15.79 3.13
C ALA A 12 -8.05 -16.76 2.46
N GLN A 13 -8.09 -16.84 1.12
CA GLN A 13 -7.13 -17.65 0.36
C GLN A 13 -5.71 -17.05 0.44
N ALA A 14 -5.57 -15.73 0.32
CA ALA A 14 -4.28 -15.04 0.40
C ALA A 14 -3.61 -15.27 1.76
N ARG A 15 -4.36 -15.05 2.85
CA ARG A 15 -3.90 -15.32 4.21
C ARG A 15 -3.54 -16.78 4.42
N GLY A 16 -4.39 -17.71 3.95
CA GLY A 16 -4.12 -19.14 4.03
C GLY A 16 -2.81 -19.53 3.34
N LYS A 17 -2.55 -19.01 2.14
CA LYS A 17 -1.28 -19.22 1.41
C LYS A 17 -0.08 -18.63 2.14
N PHE A 18 -0.21 -17.42 2.68
CA PHE A 18 0.86 -16.77 3.44
C PHE A 18 1.24 -17.59 4.70
N LEU A 19 0.25 -18.01 5.48
CA LEU A 19 0.46 -18.87 6.65
C LEU A 19 1.10 -20.22 6.27
N ALA A 20 0.63 -20.85 5.20
CA ALA A 20 1.20 -22.11 4.70
C ALA A 20 2.64 -21.93 4.20
N ALA A 21 2.96 -20.82 3.53
CA ALA A 21 4.31 -20.50 3.10
C ALA A 21 5.27 -20.28 4.28
N ALA A 22 4.82 -19.61 5.33
CA ALA A 22 5.59 -19.43 6.56
C ALA A 22 5.88 -20.78 7.25
N VAL A 23 4.87 -21.66 7.35
CA VAL A 23 5.05 -23.02 7.88
C VAL A 23 6.02 -23.84 7.04
N ALA A 24 5.89 -23.81 5.72
CA ALA A 24 6.81 -24.52 4.80
C ALA A 24 8.26 -24.00 4.92
N ALA A 25 8.41 -22.71 5.23
CA ALA A 25 9.68 -22.06 5.48
C ALA A 25 10.23 -22.31 6.89
N ASN A 26 9.49 -23.01 7.75
CA ASN A 26 9.79 -23.24 9.16
C ASN A 26 9.94 -21.93 9.96
N LEU A 27 9.07 -20.94 9.68
CA LEU A 27 9.06 -19.64 10.33
C LEU A 27 7.82 -19.47 11.21
N PRO A 28 7.97 -18.98 12.44
CA PRO A 28 6.82 -18.67 13.29
C PRO A 28 6.04 -17.47 12.77
N VAL A 29 4.72 -17.50 12.96
CA VAL A 29 3.83 -16.39 12.62
C VAL A 29 3.29 -15.76 13.89
N THR A 30 3.36 -14.42 13.98
CA THR A 30 2.64 -13.65 14.99
C THR A 30 1.43 -12.99 14.33
N SER A 31 0.22 -13.35 14.81
CA SER A 31 -1.04 -12.81 14.26
C SER A 31 -1.63 -11.76 15.20
N HIS A 32 -1.73 -10.52 14.70
CA HIS A 32 -2.49 -9.45 15.37
C HIS A 32 -3.92 -9.47 14.83
N ILE A 33 -4.86 -9.94 15.64
CA ILE A 33 -6.25 -10.13 15.22
C ILE A 33 -6.97 -8.79 15.14
N HIS A 34 -7.60 -8.52 14.00
CA HIS A 34 -8.43 -7.34 13.80
C HIS A 34 -9.78 -7.48 14.51
N PRO A 35 -10.34 -6.41 15.11
CA PRO A 35 -11.59 -6.50 15.90
C PRO A 35 -12.86 -6.76 15.06
N ARG A 36 -12.79 -6.62 13.75
CA ARG A 36 -13.91 -6.89 12.82
C ARG A 36 -13.70 -8.19 12.08
N ALA A 37 -14.79 -8.82 11.65
CA ALA A 37 -14.76 -9.94 10.72
C ALA A 37 -14.60 -9.46 9.27
N GLY A 38 -14.15 -10.36 8.41
CA GLY A 38 -14.09 -10.14 6.97
C GLY A 38 -15.46 -10.22 6.30
N ARG A 39 -15.48 -9.96 5.00
CA ARG A 39 -16.69 -9.93 4.17
C ARG A 39 -17.49 -11.23 4.24
N ASP A 40 -16.82 -12.36 4.32
CA ASP A 40 -17.42 -13.70 4.34
C ASP A 40 -17.42 -14.32 5.77
N GLY A 41 -17.22 -13.47 6.79
CA GLY A 41 -17.19 -13.86 8.20
C GLY A 41 -15.85 -14.40 8.71
N GLU A 42 -14.81 -14.38 7.87
CA GLU A 42 -13.48 -14.86 8.22
C GLU A 42 -12.76 -13.95 9.22
N ALA A 43 -11.84 -14.54 9.99
CA ALA A 43 -10.98 -13.79 10.89
C ALA A 43 -9.95 -12.97 10.10
N LEU A 44 -9.87 -11.68 10.39
CA LEU A 44 -8.91 -10.76 9.83
C LEU A 44 -7.70 -10.62 10.75
N ALA A 45 -6.50 -10.49 10.18
CA ALA A 45 -5.29 -10.26 10.95
C ALA A 45 -4.22 -9.52 10.15
N MET A 46 -3.34 -8.83 10.87
CA MET A 46 -2.01 -8.49 10.42
C MET A 46 -1.08 -9.61 10.88
N ASP A 47 -0.69 -10.49 9.97
CA ASP A 47 0.21 -11.60 10.24
C ASP A 47 1.66 -11.17 9.96
N VAL A 48 2.55 -11.45 10.90
CA VAL A 48 3.96 -11.03 10.87
C VAL A 48 4.86 -12.23 10.92
N VAL A 49 5.84 -12.27 10.01
CA VAL A 49 6.85 -13.32 9.93
C VAL A 49 8.22 -12.68 9.87
N LEU A 50 9.13 -13.09 10.75
CA LEU A 50 10.54 -12.70 10.72
C LEU A 50 11.38 -13.87 10.20
N ASP A 51 12.03 -13.69 9.04
CA ASP A 51 13.02 -14.61 8.49
C ASP A 51 14.43 -14.09 8.78
N GLY A 52 15.09 -14.70 9.72
CA GLY A 52 16.43 -14.33 10.18
C GLY A 52 16.52 -14.14 11.69
N SER A 53 17.64 -13.59 12.15
CA SER A 53 17.87 -13.37 13.58
C SER A 53 17.03 -12.19 14.12
N PRO A 54 16.39 -12.33 15.27
CA PRO A 54 15.71 -11.20 15.94
C PRO A 54 16.70 -10.15 16.46
N ASP A 55 17.99 -10.46 16.47
CA ASP A 55 19.08 -9.56 16.87
C ASP A 55 19.80 -8.92 15.69
N ALA A 56 19.31 -9.16 14.46
CA ALA A 56 19.90 -8.62 13.24
C ALA A 56 20.01 -7.10 13.28
N LYS A 57 21.16 -6.59 12.82
CA LYS A 57 21.40 -5.14 12.74
C LYS A 57 20.92 -4.54 11.42
N ARG A 58 20.55 -5.38 10.47
CA ARG A 58 20.03 -5.04 9.15
C ARG A 58 18.68 -5.70 8.98
N LEU A 59 17.66 -4.89 8.77
CA LEU A 59 16.27 -5.35 8.66
C LEU A 59 15.66 -4.84 7.36
N LEU A 60 15.15 -5.76 6.55
CA LEU A 60 14.28 -5.45 5.42
C LEU A 60 12.83 -5.71 5.82
N ILE A 61 11.97 -4.70 5.77
CA ILE A 61 10.53 -4.84 5.95
C ILE A 61 9.88 -4.95 4.58
N VAL A 62 8.99 -5.93 4.40
CA VAL A 62 8.19 -6.11 3.19
C VAL A 62 6.73 -6.15 3.61
N SER A 63 5.96 -5.14 3.21
CA SER A 63 4.55 -5.02 3.59
C SER A 63 3.62 -5.05 2.39
N SER A 64 2.37 -5.42 2.63
CA SER A 64 1.31 -5.47 1.65
C SER A 64 0.00 -4.92 2.20
N ALA A 65 -0.91 -4.57 1.29
CA ALA A 65 -2.26 -4.12 1.62
C ALA A 65 -2.31 -2.92 2.57
N CYS A 66 -1.41 -1.95 2.43
CA CYS A 66 -1.59 -0.63 3.03
C CYS A 66 -2.94 -0.04 2.57
N HIS A 67 -3.20 -0.13 1.29
CA HIS A 67 -4.53 -0.02 0.74
C HIS A 67 -5.08 -1.43 0.48
N GLY A 68 -6.20 -1.76 1.09
CA GLY A 68 -6.66 -3.14 1.22
C GLY A 68 -6.71 -3.93 -0.07
N VAL A 69 -7.40 -3.43 -1.13
CA VAL A 69 -7.55 -4.11 -2.42
C VAL A 69 -6.21 -4.40 -3.12
N GLU A 70 -5.19 -3.59 -2.89
CA GLU A 70 -3.85 -3.79 -3.44
C GLU A 70 -3.15 -5.03 -2.84
N GLY A 71 -3.70 -5.56 -1.74
CA GLY A 71 -3.27 -6.78 -1.10
C GLY A 71 -3.31 -8.02 -2.01
N PHE A 72 -4.18 -8.06 -3.02
CA PHE A 72 -4.19 -9.16 -3.99
C PHE A 72 -2.85 -9.28 -4.72
N CYS A 73 -2.23 -8.17 -5.05
CA CYS A 73 -0.89 -8.11 -5.62
C CYS A 73 0.19 -8.39 -4.57
N GLY A 74 0.23 -7.58 -3.51
CA GLY A 74 1.30 -7.60 -2.52
C GLY A 74 1.41 -8.92 -1.76
N SER A 75 0.27 -9.56 -1.44
CA SER A 75 0.25 -10.90 -0.84
C SER A 75 0.90 -11.94 -1.76
N GLY A 76 0.62 -11.89 -3.07
CA GLY A 76 1.24 -12.79 -4.04
C GLY A 76 2.76 -12.68 -4.05
N VAL A 77 3.29 -11.45 -3.98
CA VAL A 77 4.74 -11.20 -3.85
C VAL A 77 5.30 -11.79 -2.56
N GLN A 78 4.65 -11.59 -1.41
CA GLN A 78 5.12 -12.10 -0.12
C GLN A 78 5.09 -13.63 -0.08
N VAL A 79 4.03 -14.26 -0.59
CA VAL A 79 3.92 -15.72 -0.69
C VAL A 79 5.03 -16.29 -1.57
N PHE A 80 5.27 -15.68 -2.74
CA PHE A 80 6.35 -16.09 -3.62
C PHE A 80 7.73 -15.96 -2.95
N ALA A 81 8.01 -14.83 -2.29
CA ALA A 81 9.27 -14.56 -1.62
C ALA A 81 9.56 -15.55 -0.48
N LEU A 82 8.53 -15.96 0.29
CA LEU A 82 8.66 -16.99 1.32
C LEU A 82 8.98 -18.38 0.75
N HIS A 83 8.56 -18.68 -0.48
CA HIS A 83 8.91 -19.92 -1.19
C HIS A 83 10.22 -19.85 -1.99
N ASP A 84 10.77 -18.65 -2.24
CA ASP A 84 12.06 -18.49 -2.94
C ASP A 84 13.22 -18.73 -1.95
N GLU A 85 13.61 -19.98 -1.79
CA GLU A 85 14.67 -20.39 -0.87
C GLU A 85 16.01 -19.70 -1.20
N ALA A 86 16.33 -19.58 -2.48
CA ALA A 86 17.57 -18.93 -2.92
C ALA A 86 17.62 -17.45 -2.52
N TRP A 87 16.50 -16.74 -2.61
CA TRP A 87 16.37 -15.36 -2.11
C TRP A 87 16.59 -15.30 -0.59
N ARG A 88 15.89 -16.16 0.15
CA ARG A 88 15.95 -16.19 1.62
C ARG A 88 17.35 -16.54 2.13
N GLU A 89 18.03 -17.50 1.51
CA GLU A 89 19.41 -17.85 1.81
C GLU A 89 20.37 -16.69 1.52
N GLN A 90 20.19 -16.01 0.38
CA GLN A 90 20.98 -14.83 0.03
C GLN A 90 20.85 -13.73 1.09
N ALA A 91 19.64 -13.39 1.52
CA ALA A 91 19.40 -12.38 2.56
C ALA A 91 20.08 -12.77 3.88
N ARG A 92 19.91 -14.02 4.32
CA ARG A 92 20.58 -14.53 5.53
C ARG A 92 22.09 -14.50 5.44
N ALA A 93 22.66 -14.91 4.30
CA ALA A 93 24.12 -14.88 4.07
C ALA A 93 24.69 -13.45 4.14
N GLN A 94 23.89 -12.45 3.80
CA GLN A 94 24.23 -11.02 3.92
C GLN A 94 23.98 -10.46 5.33
N GLY A 95 23.51 -11.27 6.28
CA GLY A 95 23.18 -10.84 7.64
C GLY A 95 21.96 -9.92 7.71
N VAL A 96 21.05 -10.01 6.73
CA VAL A 96 19.80 -9.27 6.65
C VAL A 96 18.65 -10.16 7.13
N ALA A 97 17.93 -9.71 8.15
CA ALA A 97 16.65 -10.30 8.50
C ALA A 97 15.54 -9.65 7.66
N VAL A 98 14.53 -10.45 7.29
CA VAL A 98 13.38 -9.98 6.50
C VAL A 98 12.11 -10.08 7.33
N LEU A 99 11.43 -8.97 7.55
CA LEU A 99 10.15 -8.88 8.26
C LEU A 99 9.01 -8.74 7.25
N TYR A 100 8.25 -9.80 7.06
CA TYR A 100 7.05 -9.79 6.23
C TYR A 100 5.86 -9.35 7.08
N VAL A 101 5.10 -8.36 6.61
CA VAL A 101 3.88 -7.84 7.25
C VAL A 101 2.69 -8.04 6.29
N HIS A 102 1.89 -9.04 6.55
CA HIS A 102 0.73 -9.44 5.76
C HIS A 102 -0.53 -9.43 6.62
N ALA A 103 -1.51 -8.61 6.46
CA ALA A 103 -1.71 -7.46 5.61
C ALA A 103 -1.93 -6.24 6.51
N LEU A 104 -1.42 -5.06 6.11
CA LEU A 104 -1.55 -3.84 6.92
C LEU A 104 -3.00 -3.43 7.15
N ASN A 105 -3.84 -3.54 6.14
CA ASN A 105 -5.28 -3.28 6.20
C ASN A 105 -6.07 -4.53 5.79
N PRO A 106 -6.20 -5.52 6.69
CA PRO A 106 -6.89 -6.77 6.37
C PRO A 106 -8.38 -6.58 6.11
N PHE A 107 -9.02 -5.56 6.71
CA PHE A 107 -10.40 -5.23 6.46
C PHE A 107 -10.63 -4.76 5.02
N GLY A 108 -9.87 -3.78 4.58
CA GLY A 108 -9.96 -3.29 3.20
C GLY A 108 -9.64 -4.38 2.18
N PHE A 109 -8.69 -5.27 2.47
CA PHE A 109 -8.35 -6.40 1.61
C PHE A 109 -9.54 -7.36 1.45
N SER A 110 -10.14 -7.81 2.55
CA SER A 110 -11.29 -8.72 2.53
C SER A 110 -12.51 -8.09 1.85
N HIS A 111 -12.79 -6.84 2.15
CA HIS A 111 -13.96 -6.12 1.64
C HIS A 111 -13.76 -5.50 0.24
N VAL A 112 -12.60 -5.74 -0.40
CA VAL A 112 -12.25 -5.13 -1.70
C VAL A 112 -12.42 -3.61 -1.63
N ARG A 113 -11.72 -2.98 -0.69
CA ARG A 113 -11.70 -1.54 -0.42
C ARG A 113 -10.27 -1.02 -0.36
N ARG A 114 -10.09 0.27 -0.68
CA ARG A 114 -8.81 0.96 -0.42
C ARG A 114 -8.59 1.18 1.09
N VAL A 115 -9.62 1.63 1.77
CA VAL A 115 -9.58 2.22 3.12
C VAL A 115 -9.86 1.20 4.23
N THR A 116 -9.61 1.58 5.49
CA THR A 116 -9.89 0.77 6.68
C THR A 116 -11.40 0.72 6.97
N HIS A 117 -11.80 0.01 8.05
CA HIS A 117 -13.21 -0.05 8.46
C HIS A 117 -13.74 1.30 8.98
N GLU A 118 -12.83 2.18 9.43
CA GLU A 118 -13.14 3.56 9.82
C GLU A 118 -13.21 4.53 8.62
N ASN A 119 -13.18 3.99 7.40
CA ASN A 119 -13.12 4.76 6.16
C ASN A 119 -11.83 5.59 5.98
N VAL A 120 -10.75 5.21 6.65
CA VAL A 120 -9.48 5.94 6.67
C VAL A 120 -8.51 5.40 5.62
N ASP A 121 -7.94 6.29 4.82
CA ASP A 121 -6.76 6.00 4.00
C ASP A 121 -5.55 5.89 4.93
N LEU A 122 -5.00 4.68 5.03
CA LEU A 122 -3.94 4.39 5.97
C LEU A 122 -2.67 5.21 5.68
N ASN A 123 -2.39 5.50 4.41
CA ASN A 123 -1.26 6.35 4.00
C ASN A 123 -1.55 7.87 4.12
N ARG A 124 -2.57 8.26 4.89
CA ARG A 124 -2.85 9.63 5.35
C ARG A 124 -2.97 9.69 6.88
N ASN A 125 -2.92 8.52 7.56
CA ASN A 125 -3.25 8.40 8.98
C ASN A 125 -2.04 8.53 9.92
N PHE A 126 -0.79 8.60 9.41
CA PHE A 126 0.39 8.73 10.27
C PHE A 126 0.72 10.20 10.55
N GLN A 127 -0.25 10.88 11.15
CA GLN A 127 -0.16 12.28 11.59
C GLN A 127 0.19 12.37 13.09
N ASP A 128 0.59 13.55 13.51
CA ASP A 128 0.63 13.92 14.92
C ASP A 128 -0.75 14.48 15.32
N PHE A 129 -1.62 13.61 15.81
CA PHE A 129 -2.99 13.96 16.19
C PHE A 129 -3.09 14.90 17.43
N SER A 130 -1.98 15.23 18.06
CA SER A 130 -1.94 16.26 19.10
C SER A 130 -1.85 17.68 18.54
N LYS A 131 -1.63 17.80 17.22
CA LYS A 131 -1.52 19.07 16.48
C LYS A 131 -2.70 19.29 15.56
N PRO A 132 -2.93 20.52 15.08
CA PRO A 132 -3.88 20.78 14.02
C PRO A 132 -3.57 19.92 12.79
N LEU A 133 -4.59 19.21 12.27
CA LEU A 133 -4.44 18.36 11.11
C LEU A 133 -4.36 19.18 9.81
N PRO A 134 -3.72 18.66 8.77
CA PRO A 134 -3.63 19.34 7.48
C PRO A 134 -5.01 19.65 6.88
N VAL A 135 -5.17 20.86 6.39
CA VAL A 135 -6.39 21.31 5.71
C VAL A 135 -6.17 21.22 4.20
N ASN A 136 -7.18 20.68 3.48
CA ASN A 136 -7.18 20.60 2.02
C ASN A 136 -8.36 21.43 1.44
N GLU A 137 -8.14 22.74 1.32
CA GLU A 137 -9.17 23.67 0.82
C GLU A 137 -9.69 23.29 -0.58
N ALA A 138 -8.78 22.78 -1.45
CA ALA A 138 -9.18 22.38 -2.80
C ALA A 138 -10.11 21.15 -2.79
N TYR A 139 -9.99 20.26 -1.80
CA TYR A 139 -10.88 19.11 -1.66
C TYR A 139 -12.30 19.52 -1.30
N ARG A 140 -12.50 20.55 -0.47
CA ARG A 140 -13.83 21.03 -0.08
C ARG A 140 -14.70 21.35 -1.29
N ALA A 141 -14.13 21.99 -2.31
CA ALA A 141 -14.84 22.32 -3.53
C ALA A 141 -15.17 21.08 -4.40
N LEU A 142 -14.38 20.02 -4.28
CA LEU A 142 -14.52 18.80 -5.07
C LEU A 142 -15.39 17.74 -4.39
N GLN A 143 -15.47 17.73 -3.07
CA GLN A 143 -16.15 16.68 -2.31
C GLN A 143 -17.55 16.35 -2.84
N PRO A 144 -18.49 17.30 -3.08
CA PRO A 144 -19.82 16.98 -3.59
C PRO A 144 -19.80 16.48 -5.06
N LEU A 145 -18.75 16.79 -5.80
CA LEU A 145 -18.57 16.29 -7.17
C LEU A 145 -17.97 14.89 -7.20
N LEU A 146 -17.12 14.55 -6.24
CA LEU A 146 -16.48 13.24 -6.15
C LEU A 146 -17.47 12.17 -5.71
N LEU A 147 -18.38 12.50 -4.78
CA LEU A 147 -19.38 11.60 -4.21
C LEU A 147 -20.78 12.21 -4.39
N PRO A 148 -21.37 12.11 -5.60
CA PRO A 148 -22.70 12.62 -5.88
C PRO A 148 -23.76 11.81 -5.14
N GLU A 149 -24.97 12.35 -5.03
CA GLU A 149 -26.10 11.71 -4.37
C GLU A 149 -26.48 10.37 -5.03
N HIS A 150 -26.36 10.27 -6.36
CA HIS A 150 -26.70 9.07 -7.11
C HIS A 150 -25.50 8.49 -7.87
N TRP A 151 -25.51 7.16 -8.05
CA TRP A 151 -24.50 6.46 -8.85
C TRP A 151 -25.15 5.63 -9.97
N PRO A 152 -24.66 5.66 -11.22
CA PRO A 152 -23.51 6.47 -11.71
C PRO A 152 -23.82 7.98 -11.70
N PRO A 153 -22.74 8.83 -11.70
CA PRO A 153 -22.91 10.28 -11.82
C PRO A 153 -23.67 10.67 -13.07
N ASP A 154 -24.49 11.72 -12.98
CA ASP A 154 -25.18 12.29 -14.13
C ASP A 154 -24.24 13.13 -15.03
N ALA A 155 -24.79 13.62 -16.16
CA ALA A 155 -24.04 14.43 -17.10
C ALA A 155 -23.57 15.77 -16.50
N ASP A 156 -24.36 16.37 -15.60
CA ASP A 156 -24.05 17.64 -14.96
C ASP A 156 -22.86 17.51 -14.00
N ASN A 157 -22.82 16.42 -13.21
CA ASN A 157 -21.68 16.08 -12.36
C ASN A 157 -20.41 15.85 -13.19
N ALA A 158 -20.53 15.04 -14.27
CA ALA A 158 -19.38 14.78 -15.16
C ALA A 158 -18.85 16.07 -15.78
N GLN A 159 -19.72 16.97 -16.23
CA GLN A 159 -19.35 18.26 -16.78
C GLN A 159 -18.72 19.19 -15.72
N ALA A 160 -19.20 19.18 -14.48
CA ALA A 160 -18.61 19.97 -13.40
C ALA A 160 -17.17 19.53 -13.06
N VAL A 161 -16.93 18.21 -13.01
CA VAL A 161 -15.57 17.66 -12.85
C VAL A 161 -14.69 18.05 -14.04
N ALA A 162 -15.19 17.90 -15.27
CA ALA A 162 -14.46 18.30 -16.47
C ALA A 162 -14.06 19.78 -16.48
N ARG A 163 -14.99 20.67 -16.11
CA ARG A 163 -14.71 22.12 -15.96
C ARG A 163 -13.66 22.43 -14.90
N PHE A 164 -13.65 21.69 -13.78
CA PHE A 164 -12.59 21.85 -12.78
C PHE A 164 -11.22 21.49 -13.37
N ILE A 165 -11.14 20.36 -14.08
CA ILE A 165 -9.91 19.90 -14.73
C ILE A 165 -9.44 20.87 -15.83
N GLU A 166 -10.37 21.37 -16.66
CA GLU A 166 -10.09 22.35 -17.71
C GLU A 166 -9.54 23.66 -17.12
N THR A 167 -10.11 24.12 -15.99
CA THR A 167 -9.74 25.40 -15.38
C THR A 167 -8.44 25.31 -14.56
N LYS A 168 -8.22 24.23 -13.84
CA LYS A 168 -7.11 24.07 -12.87
C LYS A 168 -6.00 23.13 -13.36
N GLY A 169 -6.26 22.31 -14.38
CA GLY A 169 -5.37 21.28 -14.88
C GLY A 169 -5.52 19.92 -14.16
N MET A 170 -5.15 18.86 -14.86
CA MET A 170 -5.25 17.49 -14.34
C MET A 170 -4.36 17.26 -13.10
N ILE A 171 -3.15 17.84 -13.08
CA ILE A 171 -2.20 17.72 -11.95
C ILE A 171 -2.81 18.35 -10.69
N ALA A 172 -3.43 19.54 -10.82
CA ALA A 172 -4.09 20.19 -9.69
C ALA A 172 -5.31 19.41 -9.19
N PHE A 173 -6.10 18.82 -10.11
CA PHE A 173 -7.20 17.92 -9.76
C PHE A 173 -6.70 16.70 -9.00
N GLN A 174 -5.70 15.99 -9.52
CA GLN A 174 -5.10 14.83 -8.85
C GLN A 174 -4.57 15.20 -7.46
N ALA A 175 -3.84 16.30 -7.35
CA ALA A 175 -3.32 16.76 -6.06
C ALA A 175 -4.46 17.11 -5.07
N ALA A 176 -5.51 17.81 -5.53
CA ALA A 176 -6.65 18.16 -4.70
C ALA A 176 -7.39 16.92 -4.18
N VAL A 177 -7.59 15.90 -5.02
CA VAL A 177 -8.28 14.65 -4.66
C VAL A 177 -7.40 13.78 -3.76
N SER A 178 -6.17 13.49 -4.17
CA SER A 178 -5.35 12.43 -3.56
C SER A 178 -4.43 12.87 -2.42
N ARG A 179 -4.22 14.17 -2.21
CA ARG A 179 -3.38 14.68 -1.09
C ARG A 179 -3.84 14.18 0.29
N GLY A 180 -5.13 13.91 0.43
CA GLY A 180 -5.79 13.56 1.68
C GLY A 180 -6.51 14.74 2.31
N GLN A 181 -7.41 14.43 3.24
CA GLN A 181 -8.20 15.41 4.00
C GLN A 181 -8.62 14.81 5.35
N HIS A 182 -8.95 15.64 6.32
CA HIS A 182 -9.30 15.23 7.67
C HIS A 182 -10.65 15.81 8.14
N GLU A 183 -11.48 16.25 7.19
CA GLU A 183 -12.71 16.99 7.45
C GLU A 183 -13.96 16.17 7.12
N PHE A 184 -13.95 15.44 6.01
CA PHE A 184 -15.08 14.65 5.52
C PHE A 184 -14.84 13.17 5.80
N ALA A 185 -15.41 12.66 6.91
CA ALA A 185 -15.20 11.26 7.32
C ALA A 185 -15.81 10.24 6.33
N ASP A 186 -16.79 10.67 5.55
CA ASP A 186 -17.44 9.94 4.47
C ASP A 186 -16.83 10.22 3.09
N GLY A 187 -15.77 11.04 3.04
CA GLY A 187 -15.10 11.47 1.82
C GLY A 187 -13.92 10.57 1.41
N LEU A 188 -13.51 10.68 0.14
CA LEU A 188 -12.31 10.01 -0.37
C LEU A 188 -11.04 10.50 0.34
N PHE A 189 -10.06 9.61 0.48
CA PHE A 189 -8.75 9.91 1.07
C PHE A 189 -8.80 10.54 2.46
N PHE A 190 -9.81 10.19 3.26
CA PHE A 190 -9.91 10.64 4.64
C PHE A 190 -8.76 10.09 5.48
N GLY A 191 -8.00 10.96 6.13
CA GLY A 191 -6.83 10.59 6.93
C GLY A 191 -7.15 10.25 8.39
N GLY A 192 -8.44 10.29 8.77
CA GLY A 192 -8.86 10.07 10.16
C GLY A 192 -8.65 11.29 11.07
N THR A 193 -9.16 11.17 12.28
CA THR A 193 -8.98 12.13 13.39
C THR A 193 -8.25 11.52 14.59
N ALA A 194 -7.90 10.22 14.47
CA ALA A 194 -7.14 9.45 15.44
C ALA A 194 -6.38 8.31 14.73
N PRO A 195 -5.37 7.70 15.38
CA PRO A 195 -4.69 6.53 14.84
C PRO A 195 -5.67 5.34 14.71
N THR A 196 -5.72 4.71 13.53
CA THR A 196 -6.49 3.49 13.28
C THR A 196 -5.88 2.28 13.98
N TRP A 197 -6.66 1.16 14.04
CA TRP A 197 -6.12 -0.13 14.48
C TRP A 197 -4.85 -0.52 13.71
N SER A 198 -4.84 -0.36 12.40
CA SER A 198 -3.69 -0.68 11.55
C SER A 198 -2.46 0.18 11.87
N ASN A 199 -2.66 1.50 12.08
CA ASN A 199 -1.58 2.40 12.50
C ASN A 199 -0.97 1.97 13.84
N GLN A 200 -1.81 1.71 14.84
CA GLN A 200 -1.36 1.27 16.17
C GLN A 200 -0.64 -0.08 16.11
N THR A 201 -1.17 -1.03 15.33
CA THR A 201 -0.61 -2.38 15.19
C THR A 201 0.75 -2.38 14.51
N ILE A 202 0.93 -1.67 13.38
CA ILE A 202 2.25 -1.62 12.73
C ILE A 202 3.31 -0.93 13.60
N ARG A 203 2.93 0.08 14.37
CA ARG A 203 3.84 0.68 15.36
C ARG A 203 4.25 -0.32 16.44
N GLN A 204 3.31 -1.15 16.92
CA GLN A 204 3.63 -2.22 17.87
C GLN A 204 4.59 -3.24 17.23
N VAL A 205 4.34 -3.67 15.99
CA VAL A 205 5.24 -4.57 15.24
C VAL A 205 6.65 -3.99 15.13
N LEU A 206 6.80 -2.69 14.86
CA LEU A 206 8.11 -2.02 14.81
C LEU A 206 8.81 -2.03 16.18
N ARG A 207 8.07 -1.77 17.27
CA ARG A 207 8.63 -1.85 18.64
C ARG A 207 9.08 -3.26 18.99
N ASP A 208 8.33 -4.27 18.59
CA ASP A 208 8.61 -5.66 18.94
C ASP A 208 9.74 -6.26 18.09
N SER A 209 9.85 -5.87 16.81
CA SER A 209 10.70 -6.58 15.85
C SER A 209 11.87 -5.76 15.30
N ALA A 210 11.88 -4.42 15.43
CA ALA A 210 12.87 -3.57 14.75
C ALA A 210 13.83 -2.82 15.69
N GLN A 211 13.67 -2.94 17.01
CA GLN A 211 14.43 -2.14 18.00
C GLN A 211 15.95 -2.40 17.97
N LYS A 212 16.38 -3.58 17.56
CA LYS A 212 17.79 -3.95 17.50
C LYS A 212 18.47 -3.61 16.18
N ALA A 213 17.67 -3.28 15.16
CA ALA A 213 18.17 -2.88 13.85
C ALA A 213 18.92 -1.53 13.94
N ARG A 214 19.97 -1.41 13.17
CA ARG A 214 20.76 -0.19 12.96
C ARG A 214 20.56 0.37 11.55
N ARG A 215 20.17 -0.48 10.63
CA ARG A 215 19.79 -0.12 9.26
C ARG A 215 18.48 -0.82 8.93
N ILE A 216 17.52 -0.05 8.45
CA ILE A 216 16.19 -0.55 8.05
C ILE A 216 15.94 -0.14 6.61
N ALA A 217 15.59 -1.12 5.77
CA ALA A 217 14.93 -0.90 4.49
C ALA A 217 13.45 -1.26 4.62
N TRP A 218 12.57 -0.56 3.90
CA TRP A 218 11.16 -0.93 3.80
C TRP A 218 10.68 -0.86 2.36
N ILE A 219 10.16 -1.96 1.85
CA ILE A 219 9.44 -2.03 0.57
C ILE A 219 7.96 -2.24 0.89
N ASP A 220 7.13 -1.26 0.54
CA ASP A 220 5.67 -1.38 0.62
C ASP A 220 5.09 -1.58 -0.79
N LEU A 221 4.24 -2.59 -0.94
CA LEU A 221 3.75 -3.04 -2.25
C LEU A 221 2.38 -2.43 -2.53
N HIS A 222 2.32 -1.63 -3.59
CA HIS A 222 1.14 -0.90 -4.06
C HIS A 222 0.78 -1.21 -5.50
N THR A 223 -0.47 -0.89 -5.87
CA THR A 223 -0.95 -0.96 -7.25
C THR A 223 -1.91 0.19 -7.56
N GLY A 224 -2.00 0.56 -8.84
CA GLY A 224 -3.02 1.50 -9.33
C GLY A 224 -2.50 2.54 -10.31
N LEU A 225 -1.34 3.13 -10.03
CA LEU A 225 -0.80 4.23 -10.84
C LEU A 225 0.33 3.76 -11.75
N GLY A 226 0.48 4.44 -12.88
CA GLY A 226 1.55 4.20 -13.84
C GLY A 226 1.18 3.25 -14.97
N PRO A 227 2.12 2.94 -15.88
CA PRO A 227 1.91 2.02 -16.99
C PRO A 227 1.69 0.59 -16.52
N THR A 228 0.74 -0.11 -17.09
CA THR A 228 0.36 -1.49 -16.72
C THR A 228 1.56 -2.44 -16.65
N GLY A 229 1.75 -3.07 -15.49
CA GLY A 229 2.81 -4.04 -15.23
C GLY A 229 4.21 -3.43 -15.05
N VAL A 230 4.32 -2.12 -14.91
CA VAL A 230 5.56 -1.41 -14.56
C VAL A 230 5.49 -1.00 -13.09
N GLY A 231 6.49 -1.39 -12.30
CA GLY A 231 6.63 -1.02 -10.90
C GLY A 231 7.43 0.28 -10.76
N GLU A 232 6.77 1.40 -10.51
CA GLU A 232 7.44 2.64 -10.14
C GLU A 232 8.00 2.53 -8.73
N ARG A 233 9.25 2.93 -8.55
CA ARG A 233 9.97 2.91 -7.27
C ARG A 233 9.91 4.29 -6.65
N ILE A 234 8.95 4.52 -5.77
CA ILE A 234 8.65 5.85 -5.24
C ILE A 234 9.32 6.05 -3.87
N PHE A 235 10.24 7.01 -3.80
CA PHE A 235 10.73 7.52 -2.53
C PHE A 235 9.70 8.49 -1.95
N ALA A 236 9.10 8.11 -0.83
CA ALA A 236 8.09 8.88 -0.11
C ALA A 236 8.36 8.92 1.41
N CYS A 237 9.59 8.60 1.83
CA CYS A 237 10.06 8.73 3.20
C CYS A 237 10.15 10.20 3.61
N LYS A 238 10.73 10.52 4.77
CA LYS A 238 11.00 11.90 5.13
C LYS A 238 11.86 12.58 4.04
N ASP A 239 11.60 13.86 3.79
CA ASP A 239 12.41 14.65 2.85
C ASP A 239 13.85 14.77 3.36
N ASP A 240 14.67 13.85 2.92
CA ASP A 240 16.07 13.67 3.31
C ASP A 240 16.87 13.28 2.07
N GLN A 241 17.72 14.18 1.64
CA GLN A 241 18.52 14.03 0.43
C GLN A 241 19.44 12.80 0.52
N ALA A 242 20.06 12.54 1.67
CA ALA A 242 20.96 11.40 1.83
C ALA A 242 20.19 10.06 1.75
N ALA A 243 18.96 9.99 2.29
CA ALA A 243 18.11 8.82 2.16
C ALA A 243 17.64 8.60 0.71
N LEU A 244 17.32 9.69 -0.01
CA LEU A 244 16.95 9.62 -1.43
C LEU A 244 18.14 9.14 -2.30
N GLU A 245 19.33 9.64 -2.06
CA GLU A 245 20.55 9.20 -2.76
C GLU A 245 20.82 7.72 -2.52
N ARG A 246 20.73 7.24 -1.27
CA ARG A 246 20.83 5.81 -0.95
C ARG A 246 19.75 4.98 -1.66
N ALA A 247 18.51 5.47 -1.70
CA ALA A 247 17.44 4.78 -2.42
C ALA A 247 17.76 4.66 -3.91
N ARG A 248 18.26 5.72 -4.53
CA ARG A 248 18.70 5.74 -5.93
C ARG A 248 19.90 4.81 -6.19
N GLU A 249 20.85 4.76 -5.27
CA GLU A 249 21.98 3.85 -5.33
C GLU A 249 21.53 2.39 -5.23
N TRP A 250 20.71 2.06 -4.25
CA TRP A 250 20.27 0.68 -4.02
C TRP A 250 19.37 0.16 -5.13
N TRP A 251 18.38 0.94 -5.53
CA TRP A 251 17.32 0.48 -6.44
C TRP A 251 17.37 1.04 -7.86
N GLY A 252 18.22 2.02 -8.13
CA GLY A 252 18.32 2.68 -9.44
C GLY A 252 19.22 2.01 -10.48
N GLY A 253 19.69 0.77 -10.26
CA GLY A 253 20.65 0.09 -11.11
C GLY A 253 20.17 -0.22 -12.53
N LYS A 254 21.08 -0.69 -13.39
CA LYS A 254 20.81 -1.03 -14.79
C LYS A 254 19.68 -2.07 -14.90
N GLY A 255 18.70 -1.78 -15.76
CA GLY A 255 17.54 -2.64 -15.99
C GLY A 255 16.42 -2.53 -14.95
N ALA A 256 16.56 -1.60 -13.99
CA ALA A 256 15.52 -1.25 -13.02
C ALA A 256 14.78 0.01 -13.45
N THR A 257 13.52 0.16 -13.00
CA THR A 257 12.82 1.45 -13.05
C THR A 257 13.59 2.47 -12.20
N PRO A 258 13.75 3.73 -12.66
CA PRO A 258 14.37 4.77 -11.85
C PRO A 258 13.63 4.99 -10.53
N VAL A 259 14.35 5.38 -9.47
CA VAL A 259 13.72 5.82 -8.23
C VAL A 259 13.24 7.26 -8.41
N THR A 260 11.93 7.43 -8.36
CA THR A 260 11.24 8.72 -8.36
C THR A 260 11.01 9.24 -6.95
N SER A 261 10.64 10.50 -6.79
CA SER A 261 10.37 11.12 -5.50
C SER A 261 9.10 11.97 -5.54
N ILE A 262 8.32 11.93 -4.46
CA ILE A 262 7.16 12.82 -4.30
C ILE A 262 7.57 14.28 -4.05
N TYR A 263 8.85 14.55 -3.78
CA TYR A 263 9.36 15.87 -3.43
C TYR A 263 9.89 16.66 -4.65
N ASP A 264 10.39 15.97 -5.68
CA ASP A 264 10.99 16.60 -6.86
C ASP A 264 10.07 16.60 -8.10
N GLY A 265 8.85 16.06 -7.96
CA GLY A 265 7.85 15.99 -9.02
C GLY A 265 8.11 14.91 -10.08
N SER A 266 9.09 14.02 -9.87
CA SER A 266 9.38 12.92 -10.79
C SER A 266 8.42 11.74 -10.63
N SER A 267 7.70 11.63 -9.49
CA SER A 267 6.76 10.56 -9.22
C SER A 267 5.39 10.79 -9.88
N THR A 268 4.71 9.71 -10.25
CA THR A 268 3.29 9.72 -10.61
C THR A 268 2.39 10.05 -9.41
N SER A 269 2.88 9.83 -8.18
CA SER A 269 2.20 10.24 -6.95
C SER A 269 2.39 11.73 -6.68
N ALA A 270 1.32 12.41 -6.24
CA ALA A 270 1.42 13.76 -5.72
C ALA A 270 2.20 13.80 -4.38
N PHE A 271 2.59 15.01 -3.95
CA PHE A 271 3.10 15.22 -2.58
C PHE A 271 2.00 14.87 -1.54
N LEU A 272 2.35 14.06 -0.56
CA LEU A 272 1.45 13.50 0.45
C LEU A 272 1.98 13.75 1.86
N THR A 273 1.07 13.74 2.85
CA THR A 273 1.40 13.78 4.28
C THR A 273 0.69 12.64 5.02
N GLY A 274 1.21 12.27 6.19
CA GLY A 274 0.65 11.17 6.98
C GLY A 274 0.94 9.79 6.41
N LEU A 275 2.05 9.65 5.73
CA LEU A 275 2.53 8.40 5.16
C LEU A 275 3.02 7.44 6.25
N MET A 276 2.80 6.16 6.08
CA MET A 276 3.11 5.09 7.02
C MET A 276 4.59 5.06 7.43
N TRP A 277 5.50 5.39 6.53
CA TRP A 277 6.94 5.39 6.79
C TRP A 277 7.39 6.34 7.90
N MET A 278 6.56 7.34 8.24
CA MET A 278 6.84 8.23 9.38
C MET A 278 6.91 7.47 10.70
N SER A 279 6.26 6.31 10.80
CA SER A 279 6.32 5.45 11.98
C SER A 279 7.73 4.92 12.28
N VAL A 280 8.55 4.63 11.26
CA VAL A 280 9.92 4.15 11.48
C VAL A 280 10.78 5.19 12.19
N TYR A 281 10.70 6.45 11.78
CA TYR A 281 11.46 7.53 12.43
C TYR A 281 11.06 7.76 13.89
N GLN A 282 9.82 7.43 14.23
CA GLN A 282 9.28 7.59 15.59
C GLN A 282 9.54 6.38 16.47
N GLU A 283 9.36 5.17 15.93
CA GLU A 283 9.48 3.92 16.70
C GLU A 283 10.92 3.35 16.69
N CYS A 284 11.74 3.67 15.67
CA CYS A 284 13.10 3.17 15.51
C CYS A 284 14.11 4.31 15.24
N PRO A 285 14.17 5.35 16.10
CA PRO A 285 15.00 6.53 15.85
C PRO A 285 16.50 6.24 15.84
N GLN A 286 16.92 5.07 16.34
CA GLN A 286 18.32 4.59 16.34
C GLN A 286 18.79 4.07 14.99
N ALA A 287 17.87 3.83 14.04
CA ALA A 287 18.18 3.18 12.76
C ALA A 287 18.35 4.18 11.62
N GLU A 288 19.34 3.96 10.77
CA GLU A 288 19.38 4.54 9.44
C GLU A 288 18.27 3.92 8.60
N TYR A 289 17.37 4.74 8.07
CA TYR A 289 16.20 4.26 7.35
C TYR A 289 16.20 4.70 5.89
N THR A 290 15.89 3.74 5.01
CA THR A 290 15.69 3.99 3.58
C THR A 290 14.57 3.08 3.09
N GLY A 291 13.47 3.67 2.58
CA GLY A 291 12.35 2.88 2.10
C GLY A 291 11.79 3.42 0.80
N LEU A 292 10.97 2.60 0.16
CA LEU A 292 10.17 3.01 -0.99
C LEU A 292 8.85 2.24 -1.08
N ALA A 293 7.88 2.86 -1.75
CA ALA A 293 6.76 2.14 -2.33
C ALA A 293 7.17 1.58 -3.69
N ILE A 294 6.68 0.38 -4.01
CA ILE A 294 6.65 -0.07 -5.40
C ILE A 294 5.19 -0.03 -5.86
N GLU A 295 4.91 0.90 -6.77
CA GLU A 295 3.58 1.13 -7.33
C GLU A 295 3.47 0.43 -8.68
N TYR A 296 2.76 -0.70 -8.73
CA TYR A 296 2.56 -1.44 -9.99
C TYR A 296 1.36 -0.90 -10.75
N GLY A 297 1.60 -0.39 -11.96
CA GLY A 297 0.55 0.11 -12.84
C GLY A 297 -0.47 -0.97 -13.22
N THR A 298 -1.74 -0.54 -13.28
CA THR A 298 -2.90 -1.38 -13.62
C THR A 298 -3.70 -0.77 -14.76
N GLN A 299 -4.64 0.12 -14.46
CA GLN A 299 -5.54 0.78 -15.40
C GLN A 299 -5.19 2.27 -15.55
N PRO A 300 -5.68 2.96 -16.58
CA PRO A 300 -5.53 4.40 -16.70
C PRO A 300 -6.09 5.14 -15.48
N PHE A 301 -5.42 6.23 -15.05
CA PHE A 301 -5.78 7.04 -13.88
C PHE A 301 -7.26 7.39 -13.77
N ALA A 302 -7.92 7.74 -14.88
CA ALA A 302 -9.34 8.06 -14.89
C ALA A 302 -10.23 6.86 -14.48
N GLN A 303 -9.87 5.65 -14.88
CA GLN A 303 -10.59 4.42 -14.51
C GLN A 303 -10.35 4.06 -13.04
N VAL A 304 -9.12 4.18 -12.56
CA VAL A 304 -8.76 3.97 -11.15
C VAL A 304 -9.53 4.96 -10.26
N THR A 305 -9.55 6.25 -10.63
CA THR A 305 -10.27 7.29 -9.89
C THR A 305 -11.79 7.02 -9.87
N GLN A 306 -12.35 6.59 -10.99
CA GLN A 306 -13.78 6.28 -11.08
C GLN A 306 -14.13 5.06 -10.22
N ALA A 307 -13.29 4.02 -10.20
CA ALA A 307 -13.49 2.85 -9.33
C ALA A 307 -13.44 3.21 -7.85
N LEU A 308 -12.50 4.08 -7.44
CA LEU A 308 -12.43 4.62 -6.08
C LEU A 308 -13.69 5.39 -5.69
N ARG A 309 -14.17 6.26 -6.57
CA ARG A 309 -15.41 7.03 -6.35
C ARG A 309 -16.62 6.11 -6.19
N ALA A 310 -16.75 5.14 -7.10
CA ALA A 310 -17.84 4.16 -7.10
C ALA A 310 -17.89 3.35 -5.81
N GLU A 311 -16.75 2.79 -5.42
CA GLU A 311 -16.65 1.95 -4.22
C GLU A 311 -16.92 2.74 -2.95
N HIS A 312 -16.41 3.97 -2.89
CA HIS A 312 -16.63 4.83 -1.75
C HIS A 312 -18.10 5.27 -1.64
N TRP A 313 -18.70 5.63 -2.78
CA TRP A 313 -20.14 5.90 -2.86
C TRP A 313 -20.95 4.70 -2.37
N LEU A 314 -20.62 3.48 -2.85
CA LEU A 314 -21.31 2.25 -2.43
C LEU A 314 -21.23 2.02 -0.92
N ASN A 315 -20.08 2.30 -0.30
CA ASN A 315 -19.94 2.17 1.14
C ASN A 315 -20.86 3.13 1.93
N ASN A 316 -21.08 4.32 1.37
CA ASN A 316 -21.96 5.32 1.97
C ASN A 316 -23.46 5.04 1.68
N HIS A 317 -23.77 4.10 0.77
CA HIS A 317 -25.11 3.73 0.34
C HIS A 317 -25.33 2.21 0.46
N PRO A 318 -25.41 1.67 1.70
CA PRO A 318 -25.56 0.24 1.92
C PRO A 318 -26.87 -0.34 1.36
N GLU A 319 -27.86 0.51 1.08
CA GLU A 319 -29.13 0.18 0.46
C GLU A 319 -29.05 0.01 -1.07
N ALA A 320 -27.90 0.28 -1.68
CA ALA A 320 -27.72 0.19 -3.14
C ALA A 320 -28.09 -1.22 -3.67
N PRO A 321 -28.67 -1.32 -4.88
CA PRO A 321 -29.04 -2.61 -5.45
C PRO A 321 -27.89 -3.58 -5.52
N ALA A 322 -28.10 -4.83 -5.11
CA ALA A 322 -27.04 -5.87 -5.06
C ALA A 322 -26.34 -6.10 -6.41
N ALA A 323 -27.01 -5.90 -7.53
CA ALA A 323 -26.40 -6.00 -8.86
C ALA A 323 -25.37 -4.87 -9.09
N LEU A 324 -25.73 -3.62 -8.71
CA LEU A 324 -24.83 -2.46 -8.78
C LEU A 324 -23.65 -2.63 -7.83
N ALA A 325 -23.91 -3.11 -6.61
CA ALA A 325 -22.84 -3.38 -5.63
C ALA A 325 -21.80 -4.38 -6.16
N ARG A 326 -22.25 -5.49 -6.77
CA ARG A 326 -21.34 -6.47 -7.39
C ARG A 326 -20.52 -5.87 -8.54
N GLN A 327 -21.17 -5.09 -9.41
CA GLN A 327 -20.50 -4.41 -10.52
C GLN A 327 -19.42 -3.45 -10.01
N ILE A 328 -19.73 -2.62 -9.01
CA ILE A 328 -18.77 -1.68 -8.41
C ILE A 328 -17.59 -2.41 -7.76
N LYS A 329 -17.84 -3.51 -7.03
CA LYS A 329 -16.76 -4.29 -6.42
C LYS A 329 -15.86 -4.97 -7.47
N GLN A 330 -16.45 -5.43 -8.59
CA GLN A 330 -15.63 -5.94 -9.70
C GLN A 330 -14.80 -4.83 -10.34
N GLN A 331 -15.37 -3.67 -10.61
CA GLN A 331 -14.63 -2.50 -11.12
C GLN A 331 -13.48 -2.08 -10.19
N MET A 332 -13.72 -2.12 -8.87
CA MET A 332 -12.67 -1.83 -7.89
C MET A 332 -11.55 -2.87 -7.94
N MET A 333 -11.88 -4.16 -8.06
CA MET A 333 -10.89 -5.23 -8.25
C MET A 333 -10.08 -5.01 -9.52
N ASP A 334 -10.73 -4.82 -10.67
CA ASP A 334 -10.09 -4.68 -11.98
C ASP A 334 -9.20 -3.43 -12.05
N ALA A 335 -9.54 -2.37 -11.28
CA ALA A 335 -8.76 -1.14 -11.22
C ALA A 335 -7.43 -1.30 -10.47
N PHE A 336 -7.34 -2.24 -9.53
CA PHE A 336 -6.17 -2.39 -8.66
C PHE A 336 -5.46 -3.74 -8.81
N TYR A 337 -6.06 -4.69 -9.52
CA TYR A 337 -5.48 -6.01 -9.75
C TYR A 337 -5.71 -6.48 -11.16
N THR A 338 -4.63 -6.54 -11.95
CA THR A 338 -4.68 -7.06 -13.32
C THR A 338 -4.47 -8.58 -13.28
N ASP A 339 -5.57 -9.34 -13.36
CA ASP A 339 -5.55 -10.80 -13.22
C ASP A 339 -5.13 -11.50 -14.52
N THR A 340 -3.92 -11.20 -15.03
CA THR A 340 -3.31 -11.88 -16.16
C THR A 340 -1.96 -12.48 -15.80
N ASP A 341 -1.62 -13.61 -16.38
CA ASP A 341 -0.38 -14.33 -16.11
C ASP A 341 0.84 -13.44 -16.39
N ALA A 342 0.84 -12.76 -17.54
CA ALA A 342 1.94 -11.87 -17.93
C ALA A 342 2.15 -10.69 -16.96
N TRP A 343 1.07 -10.15 -16.37
CA TRP A 343 1.17 -9.09 -15.37
C TRP A 343 1.78 -9.65 -14.08
N LYS A 344 1.28 -10.77 -13.59
CA LYS A 344 1.77 -11.44 -12.37
C LYS A 344 3.25 -11.80 -12.47
N GLU A 345 3.69 -12.35 -13.60
CA GLU A 345 5.10 -12.67 -13.84
C GLU A 345 6.00 -11.43 -13.81
N ARG A 346 5.55 -10.32 -14.43
CA ARG A 346 6.27 -9.05 -14.39
C ARG A 346 6.38 -8.50 -12.97
N ILE A 347 5.28 -8.56 -12.19
CA ILE A 347 5.28 -8.12 -10.79
C ILE A 347 6.30 -8.89 -9.98
N ILE A 348 6.27 -10.22 -10.03
CA ILE A 348 7.20 -11.08 -9.27
C ILE A 348 8.64 -10.81 -9.67
N SER A 349 8.93 -10.69 -10.96
CA SER A 349 10.30 -10.41 -11.44
C SER A 349 10.83 -9.09 -10.88
N GLN A 350 10.05 -8.01 -10.94
CA GLN A 350 10.45 -6.69 -10.44
C GLN A 350 10.54 -6.65 -8.91
N ALA A 351 9.60 -7.29 -8.21
CA ALA A 351 9.63 -7.41 -6.76
C ALA A 351 10.88 -8.16 -6.29
N ARG A 352 11.17 -9.32 -6.89
CA ARG A 352 12.38 -10.09 -6.58
C ARG A 352 13.66 -9.29 -6.79
N GLN A 353 13.74 -8.55 -7.90
CA GLN A 353 14.87 -7.65 -8.14
C GLN A 353 15.02 -6.61 -7.02
N ALA A 354 13.92 -5.97 -6.61
CA ALA A 354 13.94 -4.96 -5.56
C ALA A 354 14.32 -5.53 -4.18
N LEU A 355 13.87 -6.74 -3.85
CA LEU A 355 14.26 -7.43 -2.62
C LEU A 355 15.76 -7.71 -2.58
N VAL A 356 16.33 -8.26 -3.66
CA VAL A 356 17.77 -8.53 -3.78
C VAL A 356 18.58 -7.25 -3.66
N GLN A 357 18.14 -6.18 -4.32
CA GLN A 357 18.79 -4.87 -4.25
C GLN A 357 18.75 -4.27 -2.84
N ALA A 358 17.62 -4.40 -2.13
CA ALA A 358 17.48 -3.96 -0.74
C ALA A 358 18.46 -4.68 0.19
N ALA A 359 18.57 -6.01 0.07
CA ALA A 359 19.48 -6.79 0.89
C ALA A 359 20.96 -6.44 0.61
N ALA A 360 21.32 -6.25 -0.65
CA ALA A 360 22.66 -5.79 -1.03
C ALA A 360 22.97 -4.39 -0.47
N GLY A 361 22.04 -3.45 -0.62
CA GLY A 361 22.18 -2.09 -0.09
C GLY A 361 22.27 -2.03 1.43
N LEU A 362 21.51 -2.85 2.15
CA LEU A 362 21.63 -2.95 3.61
C LEU A 362 23.00 -3.50 4.04
N SER A 363 23.65 -4.28 3.19
CA SER A 363 24.92 -4.95 3.49
C SER A 363 26.16 -4.13 3.14
N SER A 364 26.03 -3.15 2.24
CA SER A 364 27.07 -2.16 1.91
C SER A 364 27.28 -1.18 3.06
#